data_af3dfe76af86d3f8e56aba43ff79d244
#
_entry.id   af3dfe76af86d3f8e56aba43ff79d244
#
_cell.length_a   1.000
_cell.length_b   1.000
_cell.length_c   1.000
_cell.angle_alpha   90.00
_cell.angle_beta   90.00
_cell.angle_gamma   90.00
#
_symmetry.space_group_name_H-M   'P 1'
#
loop_
_entity.id
_entity.type
_entity.pdbx_description
1 polymer ?
#
loop_
_entity_poly.entity_id
_entity_poly.type
_entity_poly.pdbx_seq_one_letter_code
_entity_poly.pdbx_strand_id
1 'polypeptide(L)'
;MSADHDSTQKSIHTNPPLLKRRTVLSGLALTVAAGTLGPARKLFAQTPPPQEQASNETKVMGMGSPVLQGKHPIDQIDAYVCGLHFYNGEMGRQVIAHHFCSHRSEEFLQCVIYDTDKTDARLIGIEYIISARLFEGLPDEERRYWHSHQFEVKSGQLTAPGIPEPVEHEIMKKLVNTYGKTWHTWQYDRHGDLPLGVPQLMMGFTQPGQAKKSLVEEVEKEINYSLEDRMRDRQDIEAPAVLAGANAWEQGKIYQIQS
;
A
#
# COMPACT_ATOMS: atom_id res chain seq x y z
N MET A 1 1.05 48.63 55.24
CA MET A 1 2.49 48.58 54.96
C MET A 1 2.62 47.72 53.71
N SER A 2 2.45 48.34 52.50
CA SER A 2 3.45 49.07 51.72
C SER A 2 4.63 48.17 51.33
N ALA A 3 4.71 47.73 50.09
CA ALA A 3 5.43 48.40 49.04
C ALA A 3 5.28 47.66 47.71
N ASP A 4 4.92 48.43 46.70
CA ASP A 4 4.99 48.19 45.28
C ASP A 4 6.43 47.88 44.81
N HIS A 5 6.57 47.02 43.79
CA HIS A 5 7.66 47.13 42.84
C HIS A 5 7.20 46.82 41.44
N ASP A 6 6.91 47.94 40.76
CA ASP A 6 6.83 48.05 39.31
C ASP A 6 8.24 47.88 38.67
N SER A 7 8.32 47.06 37.63
CA SER A 7 9.46 47.08 36.72
C SER A 7 9.02 46.83 35.27
N THR A 8 8.67 47.93 34.65
CA THR A 8 8.49 48.13 33.21
C THR A 8 9.75 47.79 32.46
N GLN A 9 9.74 46.73 31.66
CA GLN A 9 10.78 46.41 30.71
C GLN A 9 10.35 46.84 29.30
N LYS A 10 10.96 47.94 28.80
CA LYS A 10 10.88 48.47 27.45
C LYS A 10 11.48 47.48 26.44
N SER A 11 10.68 46.98 25.52
CA SER A 11 11.14 46.28 24.33
C SER A 11 11.54 47.29 23.24
N ILE A 12 12.80 47.27 22.84
CA ILE A 12 13.31 48.08 21.74
C ILE A 12 13.12 47.30 20.44
N HIS A 13 12.21 47.76 19.62
CA HIS A 13 12.06 47.34 18.25
C HIS A 13 13.13 48.03 17.36
N THR A 14 14.09 47.28 16.85
CA THR A 14 14.95 47.73 15.78
C THR A 14 14.47 47.20 14.46
N ASN A 15 13.97 48.04 13.58
CA ASN A 15 13.66 47.75 12.20
C ASN A 15 14.95 47.66 11.36
N PRO A 16 15.09 46.66 10.45
CA PRO A 16 16.18 46.67 9.49
C PRO A 16 15.90 47.65 8.32
N PRO A 17 16.95 48.19 7.68
CA PRO A 17 16.83 49.26 6.69
C PRO A 17 16.30 48.73 5.33
N LEU A 18 15.42 49.54 4.72
CA LEU A 18 14.90 49.37 3.38
C LEU A 18 15.98 49.51 2.30
N LEU A 19 16.26 48.40 1.57
CA LEU A 19 17.03 48.43 0.37
C LEU A 19 16.27 49.06 -0.79
N LYS A 20 16.74 50.19 -1.29
CA LYS A 20 16.24 50.91 -2.45
C LYS A 20 16.36 50.06 -3.73
N ARG A 21 15.22 49.74 -4.36
CA ARG A 21 15.19 49.19 -5.73
C ARG A 21 15.69 50.27 -6.73
N ARG A 22 16.78 49.98 -7.40
CA ARG A 22 17.18 50.68 -8.63
C ARG A 22 16.42 50.05 -9.80
N THR A 23 15.52 50.80 -10.37
CA THR A 23 14.87 50.52 -11.65
C THR A 23 15.86 50.81 -12.76
N VAL A 24 16.27 49.77 -13.50
CA VAL A 24 16.98 49.93 -14.78
C VAL A 24 15.99 49.55 -15.89
N LEU A 25 15.47 50.54 -16.58
CA LEU A 25 14.77 50.41 -17.84
C LEU A 25 15.85 50.27 -18.93
N SER A 26 15.91 49.15 -19.62
CA SER A 26 16.65 49.01 -20.86
C SER A 26 15.80 48.22 -21.86
N GLY A 27 15.67 48.77 -23.03
CA GLY A 27 14.74 48.53 -24.09
C GLY A 27 14.70 47.11 -24.67
N LEU A 28 13.51 46.84 -25.12
CA LEU A 28 13.08 45.62 -25.83
C LEU A 28 13.53 45.63 -27.28
N ALA A 29 14.17 44.59 -27.69
CA ALA A 29 14.15 44.14 -29.08
C ALA A 29 13.43 42.81 -29.13
N LEU A 30 12.23 42.78 -29.70
CA LEU A 30 11.48 41.55 -30.01
C LEU A 30 12.12 40.89 -31.23
N THR A 31 12.91 39.86 -31.06
CA THR A 31 13.21 38.89 -32.09
C THR A 31 12.33 37.68 -31.91
N VAL A 32 11.35 37.53 -32.78
CA VAL A 32 10.58 36.28 -32.91
C VAL A 32 11.51 35.24 -33.52
N ALA A 33 12.12 34.42 -32.63
CA ALA A 33 12.79 33.21 -33.09
C ALA A 33 11.72 32.11 -33.18
N ALA A 34 11.43 31.71 -34.44
CA ALA A 34 10.68 30.48 -34.68
C ALA A 34 11.46 29.30 -34.12
N GLY A 35 11.12 28.92 -32.90
CA GLY A 35 11.63 27.74 -32.25
C GLY A 35 11.07 26.50 -32.94
N THR A 36 11.91 25.79 -33.67
CA THR A 36 11.64 24.43 -34.10
C THR A 36 11.38 23.59 -32.87
N LEU A 37 10.16 23.08 -32.72
CA LEU A 37 9.82 22.04 -31.75
C LEU A 37 10.68 20.81 -32.06
N GLY A 38 11.79 20.69 -31.38
CA GLY A 38 12.58 19.47 -31.36
C GLY A 38 11.70 18.33 -30.83
N PRO A 39 11.87 17.11 -31.31
CA PRO A 39 11.06 15.98 -30.83
C PRO A 39 11.25 15.85 -29.33
N ALA A 40 10.13 15.87 -28.59
CA ALA A 40 10.11 15.52 -27.17
C ALA A 40 10.84 14.18 -27.02
N ARG A 41 12.01 14.20 -26.42
CA ARG A 41 12.75 12.99 -26.07
C ARG A 41 11.79 12.16 -25.22
N LYS A 42 11.32 11.03 -25.76
CA LYS A 42 10.76 9.94 -24.98
C LYS A 42 11.87 9.46 -24.03
N LEU A 43 11.97 10.10 -22.88
CA LEU A 43 12.69 9.53 -21.75
C LEU A 43 11.83 8.34 -21.32
N PHE A 44 12.40 7.16 -21.28
CA PHE A 44 11.79 5.88 -20.89
C PHE A 44 11.13 5.10 -22.03
N ALA A 45 11.96 4.51 -22.85
CA ALA A 45 11.68 3.24 -23.49
C ALA A 45 13.02 2.51 -23.69
N GLN A 46 13.74 2.30 -22.59
CA GLN A 46 14.68 1.18 -22.56
C GLN A 46 13.94 0.09 -21.81
N THR A 47 13.49 -0.92 -22.56
CA THR A 47 13.09 -2.19 -21.99
C THR A 47 14.29 -2.66 -21.16
N PRO A 48 14.15 -2.86 -19.84
CA PRO A 48 15.25 -3.41 -19.07
C PRO A 48 15.70 -4.73 -19.70
N PRO A 49 16.99 -5.04 -19.68
CA PRO A 49 17.45 -6.31 -20.20
C PRO A 49 16.72 -7.46 -19.47
N PRO A 50 16.40 -8.55 -20.17
CA PRO A 50 15.78 -9.71 -19.54
C PRO A 50 16.61 -10.09 -18.31
N GLN A 51 15.95 -10.33 -17.19
CA GLN A 51 16.65 -10.78 -15.97
C GLN A 51 17.25 -12.14 -16.25
N GLU A 52 18.58 -12.19 -16.28
CA GLU A 52 19.29 -13.45 -16.39
C GLU A 52 19.04 -14.27 -15.11
N GLN A 53 18.80 -15.57 -15.28
CA GLN A 53 18.73 -16.47 -14.14
C GLN A 53 20.06 -16.44 -13.37
N ALA A 54 19.99 -16.55 -12.03
CA ALA A 54 21.16 -16.56 -11.18
C ALA A 54 22.23 -17.54 -11.70
N SER A 55 23.46 -17.05 -11.82
CA SER A 55 24.60 -17.84 -12.28
C SER A 55 24.85 -19.07 -11.39
N ASN A 56 25.58 -20.05 -11.89
CA ASN A 56 25.99 -21.21 -11.08
C ASN A 56 26.80 -20.78 -9.84
N GLU A 57 27.63 -19.74 -9.96
CA GLU A 57 28.38 -19.16 -8.84
C GLU A 57 27.44 -18.60 -7.77
N THR A 58 26.43 -17.82 -8.16
CA THR A 58 25.41 -17.30 -7.26
C THR A 58 24.62 -18.42 -6.57
N LYS A 59 24.28 -19.48 -7.31
CA LYS A 59 23.58 -20.67 -6.75
C LYS A 59 24.44 -21.39 -5.73
N VAL A 60 25.74 -21.58 -6.02
CA VAL A 60 26.68 -22.23 -5.07
C VAL A 60 26.86 -21.39 -3.82
N MET A 61 27.01 -20.07 -3.93
CA MET A 61 27.07 -19.18 -2.76
C MET A 61 25.78 -19.26 -1.92
N GLY A 62 24.62 -19.38 -2.56
CA GLY A 62 23.34 -19.54 -1.89
C GLY A 62 23.13 -20.87 -1.18
N MET A 63 23.79 -21.96 -1.61
CA MET A 63 23.58 -23.30 -1.02
C MET A 63 24.02 -23.42 0.45
N GLY A 64 25.01 -22.65 0.89
CA GLY A 64 25.46 -22.63 2.29
C GLY A 64 24.55 -21.84 3.22
N SER A 65 23.80 -20.88 2.69
CA SER A 65 22.98 -19.95 3.48
C SER A 65 21.91 -20.66 4.34
N PRO A 66 21.12 -21.64 3.84
CA PRO A 66 20.11 -22.31 4.66
C PRO A 66 20.67 -23.06 5.86
N VAL A 67 21.95 -23.48 5.79
CA VAL A 67 22.63 -24.25 6.86
C VAL A 67 23.34 -23.32 7.84
N LEU A 68 23.93 -22.23 7.34
CA LEU A 68 24.81 -21.35 8.13
C LEU A 68 24.10 -20.10 8.66
N GLN A 69 23.04 -19.68 7.98
CA GLN A 69 22.27 -18.47 8.35
C GLN A 69 20.85 -18.85 8.76
N GLY A 70 20.45 -18.46 9.95
CA GLY A 70 19.07 -18.62 10.39
C GLY A 70 18.11 -17.77 9.55
N LYS A 71 16.92 -18.30 9.27
CA LYS A 71 15.85 -17.61 8.53
C LYS A 71 14.74 -17.13 9.46
N HIS A 72 15.04 -16.93 10.75
CA HIS A 72 14.04 -16.79 11.80
C HIS A 72 12.88 -15.85 11.52
N PRO A 73 13.01 -14.64 10.91
CA PRO A 73 11.82 -13.85 10.59
C PRO A 73 10.94 -14.51 9.53
N ILE A 74 11.54 -15.18 8.53
CA ILE A 74 10.81 -15.82 7.43
C ILE A 74 10.18 -17.15 7.88
N ASP A 75 10.88 -17.90 8.73
CA ASP A 75 10.37 -19.16 9.30
C ASP A 75 9.17 -18.95 10.25
N GLN A 76 8.86 -17.71 10.62
CA GLN A 76 7.68 -17.36 11.41
C GLN A 76 6.44 -17.05 10.57
N ILE A 77 6.54 -17.15 9.25
CA ILE A 77 5.37 -17.03 8.38
C ILE A 77 4.51 -18.28 8.57
N ASP A 78 3.31 -18.10 9.10
CA ASP A 78 2.40 -19.17 9.53
C ASP A 78 0.99 -19.03 8.92
N ALA A 79 0.75 -17.98 8.14
CA ALA A 79 -0.53 -17.75 7.48
C ALA A 79 -0.34 -17.27 6.03
N TYR A 80 -1.25 -17.72 5.15
CA TYR A 80 -1.34 -17.26 3.77
C TYR A 80 -2.77 -16.91 3.43
N VAL A 81 -2.97 -15.67 2.96
CA VAL A 81 -4.26 -15.20 2.44
C VAL A 81 -4.07 -14.51 1.10
N CYS A 82 -5.06 -14.63 0.23
CA CYS A 82 -5.10 -13.98 -1.07
C CYS A 82 -6.24 -12.96 -1.08
N GLY A 83 -5.94 -11.74 -1.50
CA GLY A 83 -6.90 -10.64 -1.58
C GLY A 83 -6.74 -9.82 -2.87
N LEU A 84 -7.63 -8.84 -3.04
CA LEU A 84 -7.61 -7.93 -4.17
C LEU A 84 -7.39 -6.50 -3.69
N HIS A 85 -6.40 -5.83 -4.26
CA HIS A 85 -6.09 -4.44 -3.93
C HIS A 85 -6.25 -3.52 -5.14
N PHE A 86 -6.46 -2.24 -4.86
CA PHE A 86 -6.31 -1.18 -5.86
C PHE A 86 -5.43 -0.05 -5.33
N TYR A 87 -4.80 0.70 -6.24
CA TYR A 87 -3.97 1.85 -5.89
C TYR A 87 -4.84 3.00 -5.41
N ASN A 88 -4.57 3.54 -4.22
CA ASN A 88 -5.35 4.65 -3.66
C ASN A 88 -5.37 5.85 -4.61
N GLY A 89 -6.59 6.27 -5.01
CA GLY A 89 -6.80 7.30 -6.02
C GLY A 89 -6.87 6.79 -7.47
N GLU A 90 -6.53 5.54 -7.73
CA GLU A 90 -6.57 4.94 -9.07
C GLU A 90 -7.33 3.59 -9.03
N MET A 91 -8.62 3.60 -8.63
CA MET A 91 -9.43 2.37 -8.51
C MET A 91 -9.43 1.49 -9.78
N GLY A 92 -9.16 2.09 -10.94
CA GLY A 92 -8.99 1.34 -12.19
C GLY A 92 -7.71 0.49 -12.26
N ARG A 93 -6.72 0.71 -11.36
CA ARG A 93 -5.52 -0.12 -11.23
C ARG A 93 -5.68 -1.08 -10.08
N GLN A 94 -5.89 -2.33 -10.42
CA GLN A 94 -6.24 -3.40 -9.49
C GLN A 94 -5.29 -4.56 -9.66
N VAL A 95 -4.94 -5.22 -8.58
CA VAL A 95 -3.96 -6.30 -8.54
C VAL A 95 -4.41 -7.40 -7.59
N ILE A 96 -4.00 -8.64 -7.86
CA ILE A 96 -4.07 -9.76 -6.92
C ILE A 96 -2.89 -9.61 -5.94
N ALA A 97 -3.12 -9.89 -4.68
CA ALA A 97 -2.14 -9.76 -3.62
C ALA A 97 -2.09 -11.02 -2.76
N HIS A 98 -0.95 -11.70 -2.78
CA HIS A 98 -0.70 -12.92 -2.01
C HIS A 98 0.07 -12.56 -0.74
N HIS A 99 -0.61 -12.59 0.40
CA HIS A 99 -0.08 -12.18 1.69
C HIS A 99 0.46 -13.37 2.46
N PHE A 100 1.75 -13.38 2.71
CA PHE A 100 2.41 -14.33 3.58
C PHE A 100 2.71 -13.66 4.91
N CYS A 101 2.02 -14.08 5.96
CA CYS A 101 1.90 -13.36 7.21
C CYS A 101 2.50 -14.11 8.39
N SER A 102 2.98 -13.37 9.37
CA SER A 102 3.35 -13.88 10.68
C SER A 102 2.62 -13.13 11.80
N HIS A 103 2.19 -13.85 12.81
CA HIS A 103 1.55 -13.28 13.99
C HIS A 103 2.58 -12.61 14.88
N ARG A 104 2.38 -11.30 15.17
CA ARG A 104 3.12 -10.59 16.22
C ARG A 104 2.40 -10.71 17.56
N SER A 105 1.08 -10.84 17.52
CA SER A 105 0.19 -11.12 18.63
C SER A 105 -1.16 -11.60 18.08
N GLU A 106 -2.11 -11.94 18.95
CA GLU A 106 -3.49 -12.25 18.57
C GLU A 106 -4.21 -11.09 17.84
N GLU A 107 -3.69 -9.87 17.93
CA GLU A 107 -4.31 -8.68 17.38
C GLU A 107 -3.47 -7.99 16.30
N PHE A 108 -2.31 -8.56 15.94
CA PHE A 108 -1.40 -7.92 15.00
C PHE A 108 -0.65 -8.94 14.14
N LEU A 109 -0.86 -8.86 12.83
CA LEU A 109 -0.10 -9.60 11.83
C LEU A 109 0.78 -8.64 11.01
N GLN A 110 1.90 -9.16 10.54
CA GLN A 110 2.74 -8.51 9.54
C GLN A 110 2.90 -9.44 8.35
N CYS A 111 2.73 -8.90 7.14
CA CYS A 111 2.72 -9.67 5.92
C CYS A 111 3.72 -9.13 4.90
N VAL A 112 4.35 -10.02 4.15
CA VAL A 112 5.00 -9.73 2.87
C VAL A 112 4.03 -10.10 1.76
N ILE A 113 3.96 -9.27 0.71
CA ILE A 113 3.01 -9.45 -0.39
C ILE A 113 3.75 -9.79 -1.67
N TYR A 114 3.27 -10.83 -2.35
CA TYR A 114 3.74 -11.26 -3.65
C TYR A 114 2.63 -11.13 -4.69
N ASP A 115 3.01 -11.06 -5.97
CA ASP A 115 2.07 -11.01 -7.10
C ASP A 115 1.49 -12.37 -7.48
N THR A 116 2.07 -13.45 -6.99
CA THR A 116 1.58 -14.83 -7.14
C THR A 116 2.10 -15.69 -5.98
N ASP A 117 1.60 -16.91 -5.83
CA ASP A 117 2.05 -17.89 -4.84
C ASP A 117 3.18 -18.83 -5.34
N LYS A 118 3.72 -18.57 -6.53
CA LYS A 118 4.75 -19.41 -7.17
C LYS A 118 6.16 -19.07 -6.68
N THR A 119 7.09 -19.97 -6.94
CA THR A 119 8.49 -19.88 -6.48
C THR A 119 9.27 -18.71 -7.07
N ASP A 120 8.85 -18.17 -8.20
CA ASP A 120 9.45 -17.05 -8.92
C ASP A 120 8.66 -15.73 -8.73
N ALA A 121 7.76 -15.71 -7.74
CA ALA A 121 6.92 -14.55 -7.42
C ALA A 121 7.74 -13.30 -7.08
N ARG A 122 7.23 -12.14 -7.50
CA ARG A 122 7.80 -10.83 -7.18
C ARG A 122 7.30 -10.36 -5.82
N LEU A 123 8.21 -9.95 -4.95
CA LEU A 123 7.87 -9.24 -3.72
C LEU A 123 7.37 -7.85 -4.09
N ILE A 124 6.08 -7.61 -4.01
CA ILE A 124 5.45 -6.38 -4.46
C ILE A 124 5.11 -5.40 -3.32
N GLY A 125 5.06 -5.86 -2.08
CA GLY A 125 4.71 -4.96 -0.97
C GLY A 125 4.71 -5.60 0.41
N ILE A 126 4.15 -4.85 1.34
CA ILE A 126 3.93 -5.26 2.73
C ILE A 126 2.55 -4.83 3.19
N GLU A 127 2.01 -5.56 4.18
CA GLU A 127 0.81 -5.16 4.90
C GLU A 127 0.93 -5.41 6.40
N TYR A 128 0.38 -4.49 7.18
CA TYR A 128 0.12 -4.67 8.60
C TYR A 128 -1.38 -4.81 8.82
N ILE A 129 -1.77 -5.87 9.55
CA ILE A 129 -3.18 -6.14 9.86
C ILE A 129 -3.36 -6.06 11.37
N ILE A 130 -4.32 -5.24 11.82
CA ILE A 130 -4.60 -5.05 13.23
C ILE A 130 -6.08 -5.24 13.55
N SER A 131 -6.37 -5.61 14.80
CA SER A 131 -7.75 -5.68 15.30
C SER A 131 -8.43 -4.32 15.33
N ALA A 132 -9.77 -4.31 15.34
CA ALA A 132 -10.56 -3.09 15.52
C ALA A 132 -10.18 -2.34 16.80
N ARG A 133 -9.89 -3.05 17.88
CA ARG A 133 -9.46 -2.46 19.15
C ARG A 133 -8.15 -1.66 19.02
N LEU A 134 -7.16 -2.20 18.31
CA LEU A 134 -5.91 -1.50 18.05
C LEU A 134 -6.11 -0.33 17.08
N PHE A 135 -6.94 -0.52 16.05
CA PHE A 135 -7.27 0.53 15.09
C PHE A 135 -7.97 1.72 15.77
N GLU A 136 -8.91 1.46 16.68
CA GLU A 136 -9.60 2.50 17.46
C GLU A 136 -8.64 3.35 18.31
N GLY A 137 -7.53 2.78 18.73
CA GLY A 137 -6.46 3.48 19.47
C GLY A 137 -5.52 4.31 18.60
N LEU A 138 -5.62 4.25 17.26
CA LEU A 138 -4.72 5.01 16.38
C LEU A 138 -5.10 6.49 16.35
N PRO A 139 -4.11 7.41 16.18
CA PRO A 139 -4.39 8.81 15.86
C PRO A 139 -5.24 8.95 14.59
N ASP A 140 -6.10 9.96 14.51
CA ASP A 140 -7.00 10.18 13.36
C ASP A 140 -6.23 10.34 12.03
N GLU A 141 -5.06 11.00 12.08
CA GLU A 141 -4.17 11.17 10.92
C GLU A 141 -3.53 9.86 10.45
N GLU A 142 -3.46 8.84 11.30
CA GLU A 142 -2.94 7.53 10.95
C GLU A 142 -4.03 6.64 10.33
N ARG A 143 -5.26 6.68 10.86
CA ARG A 143 -6.39 5.83 10.42
C ARG A 143 -6.67 5.92 8.92
N ARG A 144 -6.40 7.06 8.30
CA ARG A 144 -6.63 7.34 6.88
C ARG A 144 -5.81 6.48 5.91
N TYR A 145 -4.76 5.82 6.39
CA TYR A 145 -3.92 4.93 5.60
C TYR A 145 -4.40 3.48 5.66
N TRP A 146 -5.49 3.21 6.37
CA TRP A 146 -5.99 1.88 6.63
C TRP A 146 -7.29 1.62 5.89
N HIS A 147 -7.45 0.39 5.42
CA HIS A 147 -8.72 -0.12 4.87
C HIS A 147 -9.30 -1.20 5.77
N SER A 148 -10.61 -1.41 5.71
CA SER A 148 -11.31 -2.44 6.45
C SER A 148 -11.40 -3.72 5.60
N HIS A 149 -11.15 -4.87 6.20
CA HIS A 149 -11.33 -6.18 5.56
C HIS A 149 -12.80 -6.67 5.53
N GLN A 150 -13.74 -5.91 6.08
CA GLN A 150 -15.13 -6.31 6.20
C GLN A 150 -15.73 -6.76 4.87
N PHE A 151 -15.65 -5.90 3.86
CA PHE A 151 -16.23 -6.20 2.54
C PHE A 151 -15.46 -7.34 1.85
N GLU A 152 -14.15 -7.34 1.93
CA GLU A 152 -13.31 -8.37 1.31
C GLU A 152 -13.62 -9.77 1.84
N VAL A 153 -13.82 -9.90 3.16
CA VAL A 153 -14.28 -11.14 3.79
C VAL A 153 -15.68 -11.50 3.33
N LYS A 154 -16.64 -10.57 3.44
CA LYS A 154 -18.06 -10.83 3.15
C LYS A 154 -18.34 -11.13 1.69
N SER A 155 -17.55 -10.54 0.78
CA SER A 155 -17.68 -10.74 -0.67
C SER A 155 -16.91 -11.95 -1.21
N GLY A 156 -16.13 -12.64 -0.38
CA GLY A 156 -15.26 -13.72 -0.81
C GLY A 156 -13.91 -13.25 -1.41
N GLN A 157 -13.67 -11.95 -1.51
CA GLN A 157 -12.44 -11.41 -2.13
C GLN A 157 -11.17 -11.63 -1.31
N LEU A 158 -11.29 -11.83 0.01
CA LEU A 158 -10.20 -12.28 0.86
C LEU A 158 -10.39 -13.77 1.16
N THR A 159 -9.40 -14.59 0.87
CA THR A 159 -9.48 -16.05 1.00
C THR A 159 -8.19 -16.62 1.60
N ALA A 160 -8.26 -17.85 2.14
CA ALA A 160 -7.10 -18.59 2.61
C ALA A 160 -6.91 -19.86 1.74
N PRO A 161 -6.19 -19.76 0.59
CA PRO A 161 -6.05 -20.86 -0.35
C PRO A 161 -5.44 -22.10 0.29
N GLY A 162 -5.95 -23.29 -0.10
CA GLY A 162 -5.46 -24.58 0.42
C GLY A 162 -5.99 -24.96 1.80
N ILE A 163 -6.68 -24.06 2.50
CA ILE A 163 -7.32 -24.34 3.79
C ILE A 163 -8.72 -24.92 3.58
N PRO A 164 -9.09 -26.03 4.25
CA PRO A 164 -10.46 -26.55 4.19
C PRO A 164 -11.50 -25.52 4.62
N GLU A 165 -12.61 -25.46 3.88
CA GLU A 165 -13.66 -24.44 4.06
C GLU A 165 -14.10 -24.20 5.52
N PRO A 166 -14.38 -25.21 6.37
CA PRO A 166 -14.78 -24.95 7.75
C PRO A 166 -13.72 -24.23 8.59
N VAL A 167 -12.42 -24.48 8.29
CA VAL A 167 -11.30 -23.83 8.97
C VAL A 167 -11.10 -22.43 8.41
N GLU A 168 -11.20 -22.26 7.11
CA GLU A 168 -11.16 -20.95 6.46
C GLU A 168 -12.27 -20.04 6.99
N HIS A 169 -13.48 -20.57 7.18
CA HIS A 169 -14.60 -19.82 7.74
C HIS A 169 -14.29 -19.23 9.12
N GLU A 170 -13.67 -20.02 10.01
CA GLU A 170 -13.23 -19.53 11.32
C GLU A 170 -12.10 -18.48 11.22
N ILE A 171 -11.18 -18.60 10.25
CA ILE A 171 -10.19 -17.57 9.96
C ILE A 171 -10.87 -16.27 9.53
N MET A 172 -11.85 -16.37 8.63
CA MET A 172 -12.59 -15.21 8.12
C MET A 172 -13.43 -14.52 9.20
N LYS A 173 -13.98 -15.24 10.17
CA LYS A 173 -14.63 -14.64 11.35
C LYS A 173 -13.67 -13.76 12.17
N LYS A 174 -12.40 -14.13 12.23
CA LYS A 174 -11.37 -13.30 12.91
C LYS A 174 -10.98 -12.09 12.06
N LEU A 175 -10.87 -12.25 10.74
CA LEU A 175 -10.41 -11.21 9.83
C LEU A 175 -11.46 -10.15 9.51
N VAL A 176 -12.76 -10.47 9.56
CA VAL A 176 -13.86 -9.56 9.16
C VAL A 176 -13.83 -8.22 9.91
N ASN A 177 -13.33 -8.20 11.15
CA ASN A 177 -13.25 -7.01 11.99
C ASN A 177 -11.80 -6.56 12.20
N THR A 178 -10.98 -6.63 11.14
CA THR A 178 -9.60 -6.15 11.14
C THR A 178 -9.39 -5.08 10.09
N TYR A 179 -8.25 -4.40 10.19
CA TYR A 179 -7.87 -3.27 9.33
C TYR A 179 -6.47 -3.49 8.80
N GLY A 180 -6.28 -3.26 7.50
CA GLY A 180 -5.02 -3.38 6.79
C GLY A 180 -4.38 -2.04 6.45
N LYS A 181 -3.05 -1.93 6.61
CA LYS A 181 -2.25 -0.84 6.05
C LYS A 181 -1.24 -1.42 5.08
N THR A 182 -1.47 -1.16 3.80
CA THR A 182 -0.78 -1.83 2.70
C THR A 182 -0.03 -0.86 1.82
N TRP A 183 1.25 -1.14 1.61
CA TRP A 183 2.11 -0.40 0.70
C TRP A 183 2.73 -1.33 -0.33
N HIS A 184 2.47 -1.04 -1.63
CA HIS A 184 3.18 -1.72 -2.71
C HIS A 184 4.42 -0.92 -3.10
N THR A 185 5.56 -1.59 -3.06
CA THR A 185 6.87 -1.03 -3.41
C THR A 185 7.27 -1.33 -4.85
N TRP A 186 6.56 -2.25 -5.50
CA TRP A 186 6.73 -2.59 -6.90
C TRP A 186 5.40 -2.48 -7.64
N GLN A 187 5.31 -1.51 -8.53
CA GLN A 187 4.16 -1.32 -9.41
C GLN A 187 4.32 -2.20 -10.66
N TYR A 188 4.24 -3.52 -10.48
CA TYR A 188 4.50 -4.50 -11.55
C TYR A 188 3.51 -4.42 -12.71
N ASP A 189 2.33 -3.87 -12.50
CA ASP A 189 1.34 -3.57 -13.52
C ASP A 189 1.78 -2.48 -14.52
N ARG A 190 2.77 -1.66 -14.15
CA ARG A 190 3.40 -0.65 -15.03
C ARG A 190 4.86 -0.96 -15.36
N HIS A 191 5.57 -1.62 -14.46
CA HIS A 191 7.01 -1.85 -14.51
C HIS A 191 7.27 -3.34 -14.21
N GLY A 192 7.08 -4.19 -15.23
CA GLY A 192 7.12 -5.64 -15.08
C GLY A 192 8.45 -6.21 -14.60
N ASP A 193 9.58 -5.60 -14.98
CA ASP A 193 10.90 -6.21 -14.80
C ASP A 193 11.70 -5.66 -13.61
N LEU A 194 11.39 -4.42 -13.16
CA LEU A 194 12.11 -3.77 -12.05
C LEU A 194 11.14 -3.02 -11.13
N PRO A 195 11.44 -2.95 -9.82
CA PRO A 195 10.62 -2.24 -8.84
C PRO A 195 10.82 -0.72 -8.92
N LEU A 196 10.35 -0.10 -10.00
CA LEU A 196 10.48 1.32 -10.24
C LEU A 196 9.34 2.13 -9.58
N GLY A 197 9.64 3.39 -9.29
CA GLY A 197 8.72 4.37 -8.73
C GLY A 197 8.69 4.39 -7.22
N VAL A 198 7.91 5.30 -6.65
CA VAL A 198 7.74 5.43 -5.20
C VAL A 198 6.74 4.39 -4.68
N PRO A 199 6.83 3.97 -3.41
CA PRO A 199 5.81 3.13 -2.80
C PRO A 199 4.42 3.75 -2.92
N GLN A 200 3.42 2.91 -3.15
CA GLN A 200 2.03 3.33 -3.32
C GLN A 200 1.15 2.73 -2.22
N LEU A 201 0.32 3.56 -1.60
CA LEU A 201 -0.70 3.11 -0.67
C LEU A 201 -1.78 2.34 -1.44
N MET A 202 -2.11 1.15 -0.96
CA MET A 202 -3.15 0.30 -1.53
C MET A 202 -4.38 0.30 -0.64
N MET A 203 -5.54 0.02 -1.24
CA MET A 203 -6.83 -0.07 -0.57
C MET A 203 -7.58 -1.34 -0.99
N GLY A 204 -8.42 -1.85 -0.09
CA GLY A 204 -9.40 -2.87 -0.39
C GLY A 204 -10.70 -2.29 -0.95
N PHE A 205 -11.50 -3.13 -1.60
CA PHE A 205 -12.83 -2.77 -2.08
C PHE A 205 -13.84 -2.74 -0.92
N THR A 206 -14.92 -1.97 -1.10
CA THR A 206 -15.92 -1.74 -0.05
C THR A 206 -17.35 -2.01 -0.49
N GLN A 207 -17.58 -2.26 -1.80
CA GLN A 207 -18.91 -2.55 -2.33
C GLN A 207 -18.85 -3.36 -3.64
N PRO A 208 -19.95 -4.07 -3.99
CA PRO A 208 -20.04 -4.84 -5.23
C PRO A 208 -19.78 -4.00 -6.48
N GLY A 209 -19.16 -4.59 -7.49
CA GLY A 209 -18.91 -3.97 -8.79
C GLY A 209 -17.67 -3.08 -8.87
N GLN A 210 -16.94 -2.87 -7.79
CA GLN A 210 -15.68 -2.13 -7.82
C GLN A 210 -14.53 -2.96 -8.38
N ALA A 211 -14.45 -4.25 -8.03
CA ALA A 211 -13.48 -5.16 -8.64
C ALA A 211 -13.85 -5.43 -10.10
N LYS A 212 -12.86 -5.38 -11.00
CA LYS A 212 -13.03 -5.74 -12.40
C LYS A 212 -13.38 -7.21 -12.54
N LYS A 213 -14.33 -7.53 -13.40
CA LYS A 213 -14.71 -8.91 -13.66
C LYS A 213 -13.53 -9.78 -14.11
N SER A 214 -12.66 -9.23 -14.97
CA SER A 214 -11.46 -9.94 -15.43
C SER A 214 -10.49 -10.27 -14.28
N LEU A 215 -10.35 -9.39 -13.27
CA LEU A 215 -9.52 -9.65 -12.10
C LEU A 215 -10.13 -10.73 -11.20
N VAL A 216 -11.46 -10.72 -11.05
CA VAL A 216 -12.20 -11.76 -10.31
C VAL A 216 -12.02 -13.10 -11.00
N GLU A 217 -12.23 -13.19 -12.32
CA GLU A 217 -12.04 -14.41 -13.10
C GLU A 217 -10.59 -14.92 -13.03
N GLU A 218 -9.60 -14.03 -12.99
CA GLU A 218 -8.19 -14.36 -12.86
C GLU A 218 -7.89 -14.99 -11.50
N VAL A 219 -8.30 -14.35 -10.40
CA VAL A 219 -8.04 -14.87 -9.06
C VAL A 219 -8.80 -16.18 -8.79
N GLU A 220 -10.06 -16.30 -9.23
CA GLU A 220 -10.84 -17.55 -9.10
C GLU A 220 -10.15 -18.73 -9.77
N LYS A 221 -9.58 -18.48 -10.97
CA LYS A 221 -8.80 -19.48 -11.68
C LYS A 221 -7.49 -19.83 -10.97
N GLU A 222 -6.80 -18.83 -10.40
CA GLU A 222 -5.52 -19.03 -9.72
C GLU A 222 -5.66 -19.82 -8.43
N ILE A 223 -6.64 -19.47 -7.61
CA ILE A 223 -6.87 -20.12 -6.31
C ILE A 223 -7.87 -21.30 -6.36
N ASN A 224 -8.41 -21.56 -7.56
CA ASN A 224 -9.32 -22.68 -7.85
C ASN A 224 -10.56 -22.73 -6.95
N TYR A 225 -11.26 -21.59 -6.75
CA TYR A 225 -12.60 -21.55 -6.20
C TYR A 225 -13.37 -20.25 -6.51
N SER A 226 -14.70 -20.27 -6.28
CA SER A 226 -15.61 -19.19 -6.61
C SER A 226 -15.75 -18.20 -5.45
N LEU A 227 -15.57 -16.91 -5.74
CA LEU A 227 -15.82 -15.84 -4.78
C LEU A 227 -17.31 -15.77 -4.41
N GLU A 228 -18.21 -16.06 -5.38
CA GLU A 228 -19.66 -16.09 -5.13
C GLU A 228 -20.04 -17.20 -4.15
N ASP A 229 -19.44 -18.38 -4.26
CA ASP A 229 -19.65 -19.46 -3.30
C ASP A 229 -19.18 -19.04 -1.91
N ARG A 230 -17.98 -18.44 -1.79
CA ARG A 230 -17.48 -17.92 -0.51
C ARG A 230 -18.36 -16.82 0.08
N MET A 231 -18.88 -15.93 -0.76
CA MET A 231 -19.85 -14.92 -0.31
C MET A 231 -21.12 -15.56 0.29
N ARG A 232 -21.63 -16.64 -0.31
CA ARG A 232 -22.78 -17.37 0.24
C ARG A 232 -22.46 -18.07 1.55
N ASP A 233 -21.32 -18.75 1.62
CA ASP A 233 -20.87 -19.51 2.78
C ASP A 233 -20.60 -18.62 4.00
N ARG A 234 -20.36 -17.32 3.79
CA ARG A 234 -20.01 -16.35 4.84
C ARG A 234 -21.15 -15.40 5.20
N GLN A 235 -22.39 -15.72 4.82
CA GLN A 235 -23.54 -14.87 5.14
C GLN A 235 -23.78 -14.76 6.65
N ASP A 236 -23.51 -15.83 7.39
CA ASP A 236 -23.64 -15.91 8.85
C ASP A 236 -22.54 -15.15 9.62
N ILE A 237 -21.43 -14.79 8.96
CA ILE A 237 -20.37 -14.02 9.61
C ILE A 237 -20.89 -12.61 9.94
N GLU A 238 -20.99 -12.31 11.23
CA GLU A 238 -21.33 -10.96 11.69
C GLU A 238 -20.21 -9.98 11.34
N ALA A 239 -20.58 -8.86 10.75
CA ALA A 239 -19.67 -7.81 10.35
C ALA A 239 -20.04 -6.50 11.06
N PRO A 240 -19.30 -6.11 12.11
CA PRO A 240 -19.53 -4.84 12.80
C PRO A 240 -19.34 -3.64 11.86
N ALA A 241 -19.96 -2.50 12.18
CA ALA A 241 -19.77 -1.29 11.38
C ALA A 241 -18.31 -0.90 11.27
N VAL A 242 -17.87 -0.50 10.09
CA VAL A 242 -16.50 -0.01 9.86
C VAL A 242 -16.23 1.23 10.71
N LEU A 243 -15.13 1.22 11.44
CA LEU A 243 -14.74 2.33 12.30
C LEU A 243 -14.34 3.57 11.50
N ALA A 244 -14.65 4.75 12.05
CA ALA A 244 -14.36 6.02 11.41
C ALA A 244 -12.86 6.20 11.14
N GLY A 245 -12.54 6.75 9.97
CA GLY A 245 -11.18 7.02 9.51
C GLY A 245 -10.61 5.96 8.58
N ALA A 246 -11.09 4.70 8.63
CA ALA A 246 -10.77 3.70 7.61
C ALA A 246 -11.42 4.04 6.27
N ASN A 247 -10.89 3.47 5.19
CA ASN A 247 -11.39 3.66 3.82
C ASN A 247 -11.54 5.16 3.43
N ALA A 248 -10.60 6.01 3.86
CA ALA A 248 -10.70 7.47 3.67
C ALA A 248 -10.88 7.89 2.19
N TRP A 249 -10.51 7.04 1.25
CA TRP A 249 -10.68 7.22 -0.18
C TRP A 249 -12.16 7.32 -0.62
N GLU A 250 -13.08 6.67 0.10
CA GLU A 250 -14.54 6.78 -0.15
C GLU A 250 -15.06 8.22 0.03
N GLN A 251 -14.34 9.02 0.80
CA GLN A 251 -14.61 10.45 1.01
C GLN A 251 -13.86 11.35 0.01
N GLY A 252 -13.28 10.78 -1.06
CA GLY A 252 -12.46 11.49 -2.03
C GLY A 252 -11.08 11.91 -1.51
N LYS A 253 -10.63 11.35 -0.37
CA LYS A 253 -9.32 11.66 0.22
C LYS A 253 -8.28 10.68 -0.29
N ILE A 254 -7.36 11.18 -1.11
CA ILE A 254 -6.27 10.39 -1.68
C ILE A 254 -4.99 10.69 -0.91
N TYR A 255 -4.34 9.65 -0.43
CA TYR A 255 -3.07 9.74 0.29
C TYR A 255 -2.03 8.89 -0.44
N GLN A 256 -1.10 9.54 -1.12
CA GLN A 256 0.02 8.90 -1.80
C GLN A 256 1.29 9.70 -1.54
N ILE A 257 2.44 9.02 -1.60
CA ILE A 257 3.74 9.68 -1.61
C ILE A 257 3.83 10.44 -2.93
N GLN A 258 4.02 11.76 -2.86
CA GLN A 258 4.23 12.56 -4.05
C GLN A 258 5.67 12.37 -4.54
N SER A 259 5.81 12.09 -5.83
CA SER A 259 7.11 11.96 -6.52
C SER A 259 7.63 13.32 -7.00
#